data_30ff02d27f796e1c31f14ea05520d24d
#
_entry.id   30ff02d27f796e1c31f14ea05520d24d
#
_cell.length_a   1.000
_cell.length_b   1.000
_cell.length_c   1.000
_cell.angle_alpha   90.00
_cell.angle_beta   90.00
_cell.angle_gamma   90.00
#
_symmetry.space_group_name_H-M   'P 1'
#
loop_
_entity.id
_entity.type
_entity.pdbx_description
1 polymer ?
#
loop_
_entity_poly.entity_id
_entity_poly.type
_entity_poly.pdbx_seq_one_letter_code
_entity_poly.pdbx_strand_id
1 'polypeptide(L)'
;MAEGKVLIIDDDPDITEAMRVVLEGRGHEVCSARDSTEGMEQLERAKPDLIILDVMMRTPQEGFELARALKQSPSYKDIPILILTAVKHKTGLDFKKESGDRSWLPVDGFLDKPVNPDVLLETVERLLRKH
;
A
#
# COMPACT_ATOMS: atom_id res chain seq x y z
N MET A 1 -14.22 -14.32 8.01
CA MET A 1 -12.97 -14.29 7.26
C MET A 1 -12.77 -12.92 6.64
N ALA A 2 -11.53 -12.46 6.67
CA ALA A 2 -11.22 -11.11 6.22
C ALA A 2 -10.79 -11.08 4.76
N GLU A 3 -11.66 -11.56 3.90
CA GLU A 3 -11.40 -11.47 2.47
C GLU A 3 -11.74 -10.07 1.98
N GLY A 4 -10.90 -9.54 1.10
CA GLY A 4 -11.14 -8.21 0.60
C GLY A 4 -10.47 -8.00 -0.74
N LYS A 5 -10.71 -6.83 -1.31
CA LYS A 5 -10.10 -6.44 -2.57
C LYS A 5 -8.93 -5.53 -2.28
N VAL A 6 -7.75 -5.88 -2.78
CA VAL A 6 -6.50 -5.18 -2.51
C VAL A 6 -5.97 -4.59 -3.82
N LEU A 7 -5.64 -3.31 -3.79
CA LEU A 7 -4.98 -2.64 -4.91
C LEU A 7 -3.51 -2.48 -4.58
N ILE A 8 -2.63 -2.99 -5.44
CA ILE A 8 -1.19 -2.85 -5.28
C ILE A 8 -0.68 -1.83 -6.29
N ILE A 9 -0.05 -0.77 -5.81
CA ILE A 9 0.53 0.27 -6.67
C ILE A 9 2.05 0.19 -6.52
N ASP A 10 2.72 -0.41 -7.50
CA ASP A 10 4.16 -0.69 -7.46
C ASP A 10 4.62 -0.87 -8.90
N ASP A 11 5.72 -0.22 -9.26
CA ASP A 11 6.23 -0.31 -10.63
C ASP A 11 7.12 -1.53 -10.88
N ASP A 12 7.33 -2.36 -9.86
CA ASP A 12 8.10 -3.60 -10.00
C ASP A 12 7.14 -4.77 -10.20
N PRO A 13 7.09 -5.33 -11.42
CA PRO A 13 6.13 -6.41 -11.69
C PRO A 13 6.43 -7.70 -10.93
N ASP A 14 7.69 -7.94 -10.59
CA ASP A 14 8.04 -9.16 -9.87
C ASP A 14 7.54 -9.12 -8.44
N ILE A 15 7.69 -7.98 -7.78
CA ILE A 15 7.19 -7.80 -6.42
C ILE A 15 5.68 -7.84 -6.40
N THR A 16 5.05 -7.18 -7.39
CA THR A 16 3.60 -7.18 -7.50
C THR A 16 3.06 -8.60 -7.67
N GLU A 17 3.69 -9.38 -8.54
CA GLU A 17 3.23 -10.75 -8.77
C GLU A 17 3.41 -11.63 -7.55
N ALA A 18 4.54 -11.47 -6.84
CA ALA A 18 4.78 -12.24 -5.62
C ALA A 18 3.70 -11.95 -4.57
N MET A 19 3.35 -10.68 -4.39
CA MET A 19 2.32 -10.32 -3.43
C MET A 19 0.95 -10.81 -3.87
N ARG A 20 0.67 -10.75 -5.18
CA ARG A 20 -0.60 -11.23 -5.72
C ARG A 20 -0.80 -12.70 -5.40
N VAL A 21 0.23 -13.52 -5.65
CA VAL A 21 0.13 -14.95 -5.40
C VAL A 21 -0.18 -15.23 -3.93
N VAL A 22 0.50 -14.54 -3.04
CA VAL A 22 0.30 -14.72 -1.60
C VAL A 22 -1.12 -14.34 -1.19
N LEU A 23 -1.60 -13.19 -1.65
CA LEU A 23 -2.90 -12.68 -1.25
C LEU A 23 -4.04 -13.48 -1.87
N GLU A 24 -3.93 -13.83 -3.15
CA GLU A 24 -4.97 -14.62 -3.80
C GLU A 24 -5.06 -16.01 -3.21
N GLY A 25 -3.93 -16.55 -2.73
CA GLY A 25 -3.93 -17.84 -2.07
C GLY A 25 -4.76 -17.86 -0.78
N ARG A 26 -5.03 -16.70 -0.21
CA ARG A 26 -5.87 -16.58 0.98
C ARG A 26 -7.28 -16.09 0.66
N GLY A 27 -7.64 -16.01 -0.61
CA GLY A 27 -8.99 -15.65 -1.01
C GLY A 27 -9.21 -14.17 -1.26
N HIS A 28 -8.17 -13.34 -1.18
CA HIS A 28 -8.31 -11.92 -1.48
C HIS A 28 -8.30 -11.68 -2.97
N GLU A 29 -9.04 -10.69 -3.41
CA GLU A 29 -9.02 -10.27 -4.80
C GLU A 29 -7.96 -9.19 -4.97
N VAL A 30 -7.14 -9.28 -6.01
CA VAL A 30 -6.02 -8.35 -6.19
C VAL A 30 -6.08 -7.69 -7.55
N CYS A 31 -5.93 -6.37 -7.56
CA CYS A 31 -5.69 -5.61 -8.77
C CYS A 31 -4.40 -4.82 -8.57
N SER A 32 -3.82 -4.35 -9.68
CA SER A 32 -2.53 -3.69 -9.59
C SER A 32 -2.42 -2.52 -10.53
N ALA A 33 -1.50 -1.62 -10.22
CA ALA A 33 -1.19 -0.45 -11.03
C ALA A 33 0.31 -0.20 -10.92
N ARG A 34 0.89 0.39 -11.96
CA ARG A 34 2.33 0.63 -12.02
C ARG A 34 2.73 2.02 -11.56
N ASP A 35 1.79 2.94 -11.49
CA ASP A 35 2.08 4.31 -11.09
C ASP A 35 0.82 4.97 -10.55
N SER A 36 0.95 6.23 -10.16
CA SER A 36 -0.16 6.98 -9.55
C SER A 36 -1.34 7.13 -10.49
N THR A 37 -1.08 7.37 -11.77
CA THR A 37 -2.14 7.57 -12.75
C THR A 37 -2.98 6.33 -12.90
N GLU A 38 -2.30 5.19 -13.11
CA GLU A 38 -2.97 3.90 -13.23
C GLU A 38 -3.66 3.54 -11.92
N GLY A 39 -3.03 3.90 -10.80
CA GLY A 39 -3.60 3.65 -9.49
C GLY A 39 -4.93 4.35 -9.29
N MET A 40 -5.02 5.61 -9.71
CA MET A 40 -6.28 6.35 -9.59
C MET A 40 -7.36 5.76 -10.47
N GLU A 41 -6.99 5.29 -11.66
CA GLU A 41 -7.94 4.62 -12.55
C GLU A 41 -8.50 3.35 -11.93
N GLN A 42 -7.63 2.57 -11.30
CA GLN A 42 -8.06 1.34 -10.65
C GLN A 42 -8.91 1.62 -9.42
N LEU A 43 -8.63 2.70 -8.69
CA LEU A 43 -9.44 3.09 -7.54
C LEU A 43 -10.88 3.33 -7.95
N GLU A 44 -11.09 4.05 -9.03
CA GLU A 44 -12.44 4.33 -9.50
C GLU A 44 -13.14 3.07 -9.97
N ARG A 45 -12.40 2.19 -10.64
CA ARG A 45 -12.97 1.02 -11.27
C ARG A 45 -13.21 -0.12 -10.27
N ALA A 46 -12.23 -0.38 -9.42
CA ALA A 46 -12.24 -1.55 -8.56
C ALA A 46 -12.77 -1.30 -7.16
N LYS A 47 -12.66 -0.08 -6.66
CA LYS A 47 -13.09 0.30 -5.32
C LYS A 47 -12.51 -0.64 -4.27
N PRO A 48 -11.18 -0.66 -4.10
CA PRO A 48 -10.55 -1.62 -3.21
C PRO A 48 -10.84 -1.35 -1.74
N ASP A 49 -10.64 -2.38 -0.94
CA ASP A 49 -10.79 -2.28 0.51
C ASP A 49 -9.47 -1.93 1.20
N LEU A 50 -8.36 -2.05 0.50
CA LEU A 50 -7.03 -1.75 1.03
C LEU A 50 -6.10 -1.41 -0.13
N ILE A 51 -5.18 -0.47 0.11
CA ILE A 51 -4.19 -0.08 -0.88
C ILE A 51 -2.80 -0.40 -0.34
N ILE A 52 -2.00 -1.14 -1.13
CA ILE A 52 -0.58 -1.35 -0.86
C ILE A 52 0.18 -0.46 -1.83
N LEU A 53 0.95 0.48 -1.29
CA LEU A 53 1.57 1.53 -2.07
C LEU A 53 3.08 1.54 -1.88
N ASP A 54 3.81 1.34 -2.98
CA ASP A 54 5.26 1.47 -2.98
C ASP A 54 5.63 2.94 -3.08
N VAL A 55 6.42 3.44 -2.13
CA VAL A 55 6.82 4.85 -2.17
C VAL A 55 8.07 5.05 -3.01
N MET A 56 8.69 3.97 -3.49
CA MET A 56 9.92 4.04 -4.29
C MET A 56 9.65 3.85 -5.77
N MET A 57 8.58 4.46 -6.30
CA MET A 57 8.29 4.39 -7.72
C MET A 57 9.25 5.31 -8.47
N ARG A 58 8.78 6.18 -9.35
CA ARG A 58 9.68 7.05 -10.09
C ARG A 58 10.43 8.00 -9.17
N THR A 59 9.72 8.54 -8.17
CA THR A 59 10.34 9.33 -7.12
C THR A 59 9.66 8.95 -5.79
N PRO A 60 10.38 9.09 -4.66
CA PRO A 60 9.73 8.87 -3.36
C PRO A 60 8.55 9.79 -3.13
N GLN A 61 8.62 11.00 -3.68
CA GLN A 61 7.57 11.99 -3.50
C GLN A 61 6.26 11.56 -4.13
N GLU A 62 6.32 10.86 -5.25
CA GLU A 62 5.10 10.44 -5.94
C GLU A 62 4.23 9.57 -5.04
N GLY A 63 4.84 8.60 -4.37
CA GLY A 63 4.10 7.72 -3.48
C GLY A 63 3.54 8.44 -2.27
N PHE A 64 4.35 9.29 -1.65
CA PHE A 64 3.90 10.04 -0.47
C PHE A 64 2.79 11.01 -0.81
N GLU A 65 2.89 11.68 -1.96
CA GLU A 65 1.87 12.63 -2.37
C GLU A 65 0.55 11.91 -2.66
N LEU A 66 0.63 10.75 -3.28
CA LEU A 66 -0.56 9.96 -3.55
C LEU A 66 -1.24 9.55 -2.24
N ALA A 67 -0.46 9.09 -1.27
CA ALA A 67 -1.01 8.68 0.02
C ALA A 67 -1.74 9.84 0.69
N ARG A 68 -1.11 11.02 0.69
CA ARG A 68 -1.74 12.19 1.31
C ARG A 68 -3.00 12.61 0.57
N ALA A 69 -2.95 12.59 -0.76
CA ALA A 69 -4.12 12.96 -1.56
C ALA A 69 -5.30 12.02 -1.29
N LEU A 70 -5.02 10.74 -1.17
CA LEU A 70 -6.08 9.76 -0.89
C LEU A 70 -6.69 9.99 0.48
N LYS A 71 -5.87 10.28 1.48
CA LYS A 71 -6.39 10.49 2.82
C LYS A 71 -7.14 11.79 2.97
N GLN A 72 -6.96 12.71 2.04
CA GLN A 72 -7.72 13.96 2.02
C GLN A 72 -8.98 13.89 1.17
N SER A 73 -9.15 12.81 0.42
CA SER A 73 -10.30 12.66 -0.47
C SER A 73 -11.49 12.09 0.29
N PRO A 74 -12.66 12.74 0.22
CA PRO A 74 -13.86 12.18 0.87
C PRO A 74 -14.21 10.79 0.37
N SER A 75 -13.86 10.47 -0.88
CA SER A 75 -14.19 9.17 -1.46
C SER A 75 -13.27 8.06 -0.99
N TYR A 76 -12.01 8.39 -0.64
CA TYR A 76 -11.00 7.37 -0.39
C TYR A 76 -10.34 7.42 0.98
N LYS A 77 -10.66 8.44 1.77
CA LYS A 77 -9.95 8.66 3.05
C LYS A 77 -10.07 7.50 4.02
N ASP A 78 -11.12 6.71 3.90
CA ASP A 78 -11.36 5.60 4.83
C ASP A 78 -10.70 4.30 4.38
N ILE A 79 -10.12 4.26 3.19
CA ILE A 79 -9.43 3.07 2.72
C ILE A 79 -8.04 3.01 3.37
N PRO A 80 -7.72 1.92 4.08
CA PRO A 80 -6.40 1.82 4.71
C PRO A 80 -5.29 1.74 3.67
N ILE A 81 -4.16 2.38 3.96
CA ILE A 81 -3.00 2.40 3.08
C ILE A 81 -1.82 1.76 3.80
N LEU A 82 -1.23 0.76 3.16
CA LEU A 82 -0.04 0.08 3.64
C LEU A 82 1.12 0.47 2.73
N ILE A 83 2.13 1.11 3.31
CA ILE A 83 3.29 1.59 2.56
C ILE A 83 4.37 0.52 2.51
N LEU A 84 4.93 0.31 1.31
CA LEU A 84 6.13 -0.50 1.14
C LEU A 84 7.33 0.42 0.94
N THR A 85 8.45 0.11 1.59
CA THR A 85 9.63 0.95 1.47
C THR A 85 10.91 0.14 1.63
N ALA A 86 11.96 0.53 0.89
CA ALA A 86 13.31 0.00 1.06
C ALA A 86 14.27 1.12 1.44
N VAL A 87 13.74 2.28 1.78
CA VAL A 87 14.54 3.51 1.89
C VAL A 87 15.42 3.52 3.12
N LYS A 88 15.03 2.82 4.16
CA LYS A 88 15.79 2.87 5.41
C LYS A 88 17.27 2.49 5.23
N HIS A 89 17.56 1.67 4.24
CA HIS A 89 18.93 1.22 4.00
C HIS A 89 19.77 2.27 3.31
N LYS A 90 19.14 3.20 2.62
CA LYS A 90 19.87 4.16 1.79
C LYS A 90 20.13 5.47 2.51
N THR A 91 19.14 5.92 3.27
CA THR A 91 19.18 7.27 3.79
C THR A 91 19.34 7.34 5.29
N GLY A 92 19.13 6.23 5.97
CA GLY A 92 19.09 6.26 7.42
C GLY A 92 17.84 6.92 7.97
N LEU A 93 16.94 7.32 7.11
CA LEU A 93 15.67 7.87 7.57
C LEU A 93 14.80 6.78 8.17
N ASP A 94 14.16 7.12 9.24
CA ASP A 94 13.24 6.22 9.88
C ASP A 94 11.82 6.67 9.53
N PHE A 95 11.31 6.13 8.44
CA PHE A 95 9.96 6.49 8.01
C PHE A 95 8.91 6.07 9.00
N LYS A 96 9.18 5.00 9.75
CA LYS A 96 8.25 4.58 10.80
C LYS A 96 8.17 5.62 11.90
N LYS A 97 9.29 6.21 12.23
CA LYS A 97 9.33 7.28 13.23
C LYS A 97 8.60 8.50 12.73
N GLU A 98 8.83 8.86 11.47
CA GLU A 98 8.16 10.01 10.89
C GLU A 98 6.68 9.74 10.69
N SER A 99 6.30 8.50 10.40
CA SER A 99 4.90 8.16 10.22
C SER A 99 4.11 8.27 11.50
N GLY A 100 4.79 8.35 12.64
CA GLY A 100 4.13 8.64 13.89
C GLY A 100 3.53 10.03 13.90
N ASP A 101 4.01 10.89 13.03
CA ASP A 101 3.42 12.20 12.82
C ASP A 101 2.37 12.09 11.73
N ARG A 102 1.13 11.89 12.12
CA ARG A 102 0.05 11.69 11.18
C ARG A 102 -0.22 12.90 10.30
N SER A 103 0.22 14.07 10.71
CA SER A 103 0.05 15.24 9.87
C SER A 103 1.00 15.20 8.69
N TRP A 104 2.11 14.45 8.82
CA TRP A 104 3.08 14.35 7.74
C TRP A 104 2.72 13.26 6.74
N LEU A 105 2.35 12.07 7.23
CA LEU A 105 2.02 10.95 6.33
C LEU A 105 0.98 10.06 7.00
N PRO A 106 -0.30 10.32 6.74
CA PRO A 106 -1.39 9.62 7.44
C PRO A 106 -1.67 8.26 6.79
N VAL A 107 -0.80 7.28 7.04
CA VAL A 107 -1.00 5.93 6.53
C VAL A 107 -1.23 4.97 7.67
N ASP A 108 -1.68 3.77 7.34
CA ASP A 108 -2.14 2.81 8.33
C ASP A 108 -1.11 1.76 8.67
N GLY A 109 -0.07 1.64 7.87
CA GLY A 109 1.01 0.71 8.18
C GLY A 109 2.18 0.84 7.23
N PHE A 110 3.28 0.18 7.60
CA PHE A 110 4.53 0.17 6.83
C PHE A 110 5.08 -1.24 6.79
N LEU A 111 5.60 -1.64 5.64
CA LEU A 111 6.40 -2.86 5.51
C LEU A 111 7.67 -2.54 4.75
N ASP A 112 8.76 -3.18 5.17
CA ASP A 112 10.05 -3.04 4.51
C ASP A 112 10.16 -4.08 3.40
N LYS A 113 10.83 -3.73 2.32
CA LYS A 113 11.18 -4.70 1.28
C LYS A 113 12.50 -5.36 1.66
N PRO A 114 12.70 -6.62 1.35
CA PRO A 114 11.76 -7.55 0.71
C PRO A 114 10.65 -7.95 1.67
N VAL A 115 9.44 -8.11 1.14
CA VAL A 115 8.27 -8.36 1.98
C VAL A 115 8.19 -9.83 2.36
N ASN A 116 8.09 -10.09 3.64
CA ASN A 116 7.88 -11.44 4.15
C ASN A 116 6.42 -11.83 3.94
N PRO A 117 6.12 -12.97 3.27
CA PRO A 117 4.73 -13.33 2.98
C PRO A 117 3.83 -13.43 4.21
N ASP A 118 4.33 -13.99 5.30
CA ASP A 118 3.52 -14.14 6.51
C ASP A 118 3.21 -12.79 7.13
N VAL A 119 4.19 -11.88 7.14
CA VAL A 119 3.98 -10.54 7.68
C VAL A 119 3.00 -9.76 6.79
N LEU A 120 3.11 -9.93 5.48
CA LEU A 120 2.20 -9.29 4.55
C LEU A 120 0.76 -9.73 4.82
N LEU A 121 0.52 -11.02 4.91
CA LEU A 121 -0.81 -11.54 5.15
C LEU A 121 -1.38 -11.05 6.48
N GLU A 122 -0.58 -11.12 7.52
CA GLU A 122 -1.01 -10.69 8.84
C GLU A 122 -1.39 -9.22 8.84
N THR A 123 -0.55 -8.39 8.23
CA THR A 123 -0.76 -6.96 8.21
C THR A 123 -1.99 -6.61 7.39
N VAL A 124 -2.12 -7.21 6.20
CA VAL A 124 -3.27 -6.95 5.34
C VAL A 124 -4.57 -7.34 6.03
N GLU A 125 -4.60 -8.54 6.61
CA GLU A 125 -5.83 -9.01 7.23
C GLU A 125 -6.18 -8.23 8.47
N ARG A 126 -5.18 -7.77 9.22
CA ARG A 126 -5.43 -6.91 10.36
C ARG A 126 -6.06 -5.57 9.92
N LEU A 127 -5.52 -4.98 8.87
CA LEU A 127 -6.05 -3.71 8.38
C LEU A 127 -7.45 -3.85 7.79
N LEU A 128 -7.72 -4.95 7.11
CA LEU A 128 -9.05 -5.20 6.57
C LEU A 128 -10.08 -5.36 7.68
N ARG A 129 -9.70 -5.99 8.79
CA ARG A 129 -10.62 -6.17 9.92
C ARG A 129 -10.93 -4.86 10.63
N LYS A 130 -10.00 -3.91 10.61
CA LYS A 130 -10.19 -2.63 11.29
C LYS A 130 -11.17 -1.72 10.57
N HIS A 131 -11.35 -1.95 9.30
CA HIS A 131 -12.17 -1.10 8.47
C HIS A 131 -13.26 -1.92 7.83
#